data_b6925224e111f61e892dffa085aacc0d
#
_entry.id   b6925224e111f61e892dffa085aacc0d
#
_cell.length_a   1.000
_cell.length_b   1.000
_cell.length_c   1.000
_cell.angle_alpha   90.00
_cell.angle_beta   90.00
_cell.angle_gamma   90.00
#
_symmetry.space_group_name_H-M   'P 1'
#
loop_
_entity.id
_entity.type
_entity.pdbx_description
1 polymer ?
#
loop_
_entity_poly.entity_id
_entity_poly.type
_entity_poly.pdbx_seq_one_letter_code
_entity_poly.pdbx_strand_id
1 'polypeptide(L)'
;LTFEHTHPFVDGNGRIGRVINNYLLIREGFVPVNIKFIDRKMYYDAFKEFDEKGTAKIMEEIVGKALTNSYHKRLAYLEGAHIMTLAEYAKKHKVSHSNLINKANRQTIEAFLEKGVWKIGDYKP
;
A
#
# COMPACT_ATOMS: atom_id res chain seq x y z
N LEU A 1 -7.50 -14.06 5.05
CA LEU A 1 -7.06 -15.23 4.25
C LEU A 1 -8.04 -16.39 4.32
N THR A 2 -8.46 -16.75 5.52
CA THR A 2 -9.40 -17.88 5.69
C THR A 2 -10.71 -17.66 4.94
N PHE A 3 -11.28 -16.46 5.02
CA PHE A 3 -12.50 -16.12 4.29
C PHE A 3 -12.33 -16.27 2.78
N GLU A 4 -11.29 -15.68 2.22
CA GLU A 4 -11.04 -15.71 0.78
C GLU A 4 -10.67 -17.11 0.30
N HIS A 5 -9.97 -17.88 1.15
CA HIS A 5 -9.57 -19.23 0.85
C HIS A 5 -10.77 -20.19 0.75
N THR A 6 -11.77 -20.02 1.59
CA THR A 6 -12.98 -20.86 1.56
C THR A 6 -13.88 -20.55 0.37
N HIS A 7 -13.74 -19.41 -0.27
CA HIS A 7 -14.52 -19.00 -1.45
C HIS A 7 -16.03 -19.24 -1.27
N PRO A 8 -16.67 -18.56 -0.29
CA PRO A 8 -18.09 -18.79 0.00
C PRO A 8 -19.03 -18.31 -1.10
N PHE A 9 -18.54 -17.51 -2.05
CA PHE A 9 -19.32 -16.98 -3.17
C PHE A 9 -18.74 -17.47 -4.50
N VAL A 10 -19.57 -17.51 -5.56
CA VAL A 10 -19.14 -17.94 -6.88
C VAL A 10 -18.10 -16.98 -7.46
N ASP A 11 -18.32 -15.67 -7.26
CA ASP A 11 -17.35 -14.65 -7.67
C ASP A 11 -17.33 -13.52 -6.64
N GLY A 12 -16.44 -12.54 -6.83
CA GLY A 12 -16.33 -11.40 -5.94
C GLY A 12 -15.72 -11.70 -4.57
N ASN A 13 -15.18 -12.90 -4.36
CA ASN A 13 -14.57 -13.31 -3.07
C ASN A 13 -13.44 -12.37 -2.67
N GLY A 14 -12.57 -12.00 -3.61
CA GLY A 14 -11.46 -11.07 -3.34
C GLY A 14 -11.95 -9.67 -2.95
N ARG A 15 -12.99 -9.18 -3.63
CA ARG A 15 -13.58 -7.87 -3.31
C ARG A 15 -14.22 -7.86 -1.93
N ILE A 16 -14.98 -8.90 -1.62
CA ILE A 16 -15.65 -9.03 -0.31
C ILE A 16 -14.62 -9.19 0.80
N GLY A 17 -13.59 -10.00 0.57
CA GLY A 17 -12.50 -10.16 1.53
C GLY A 17 -11.77 -8.85 1.82
N ARG A 18 -11.53 -8.03 0.79
CA ARG A 18 -10.93 -6.71 0.98
C ARG A 18 -11.83 -5.76 1.77
N VAL A 19 -13.13 -5.79 1.51
CA VAL A 19 -14.11 -4.98 2.26
C VAL A 19 -14.13 -5.40 3.73
N ILE A 20 -14.15 -6.69 4.03
CA ILE A 20 -14.12 -7.21 5.40
C ILE A 20 -12.82 -6.82 6.08
N ASN A 21 -11.69 -6.96 5.40
CA ASN A 21 -10.38 -6.60 5.94
C ASN A 21 -10.34 -5.11 6.31
N ASN A 22 -10.83 -4.23 5.44
CA ASN A 22 -10.89 -2.80 5.72
C ASN A 22 -11.85 -2.47 6.87
N TYR A 23 -12.97 -3.16 6.96
CA TYR A 23 -13.89 -3.01 8.08
C TYR A 23 -13.20 -3.33 9.41
N LEU A 24 -12.45 -4.43 9.46
CA LEU A 24 -11.71 -4.83 10.65
C LEU A 24 -10.62 -3.81 11.00
N LEU A 25 -9.90 -3.29 10.01
CA LEU A 25 -8.89 -2.25 10.22
C LEU A 25 -9.51 -0.98 10.80
N ILE A 26 -10.62 -0.52 10.26
CA ILE A 26 -11.32 0.68 10.77
C ILE A 26 -11.79 0.45 12.20
N ARG A 27 -12.35 -0.72 12.48
CA ARG A 27 -12.83 -1.08 13.81
C ARG A 27 -11.73 -1.03 14.86
N GLU A 28 -10.50 -1.44 14.49
CA GLU A 28 -9.34 -1.42 15.38
C GLU A 28 -8.63 -0.06 15.41
N GLY A 29 -9.20 0.95 14.76
CA GLY A 29 -8.64 2.30 14.75
C GLY A 29 -7.60 2.57 13.67
N PHE A 30 -7.41 1.65 12.74
CA PHE A 30 -6.51 1.84 11.61
C PHE A 30 -7.22 2.47 10.43
N VAL A 31 -6.44 3.08 9.52
CA VAL A 31 -6.99 3.59 8.28
C VAL A 31 -7.27 2.44 7.31
N PRO A 32 -8.30 2.56 6.45
CA PRO A 32 -8.53 1.55 5.42
C PRO A 32 -7.38 1.52 4.41
N VAL A 33 -7.10 0.35 3.89
CA VAL A 33 -6.03 0.15 2.90
C VAL A 33 -6.62 -0.25 1.55
N ASN A 34 -5.88 0.07 0.50
CA ASN A 34 -6.24 -0.29 -0.85
C ASN A 34 -5.08 -1.08 -1.47
N ILE A 35 -5.27 -2.38 -1.62
CA ILE A 35 -4.27 -3.26 -2.22
C ILE A 35 -4.34 -3.11 -3.73
N LYS A 36 -3.29 -2.55 -4.32
CA LYS A 36 -3.23 -2.25 -5.73
C LYS A 36 -2.96 -3.49 -6.57
N PHE A 37 -3.33 -3.43 -7.85
CA PHE A 37 -3.10 -4.52 -8.79
C PHE A 37 -1.63 -4.87 -8.99
N ILE A 38 -0.72 -3.92 -8.77
CA ILE A 38 0.72 -4.19 -8.85
C ILE A 38 1.18 -5.24 -7.85
N ASP A 39 0.43 -5.42 -6.75
CA ASP A 39 0.72 -6.41 -5.71
C ASP A 39 0.05 -7.75 -5.98
N ARG A 40 -0.55 -7.92 -7.16
CA ARG A 40 -1.34 -9.11 -7.49
C ARG A 40 -0.54 -10.40 -7.37
N LYS A 41 0.71 -10.40 -7.87
CA LYS A 41 1.58 -11.57 -7.75
C LYS A 41 1.88 -11.90 -6.31
N MET A 42 2.24 -10.92 -5.49
CA MET A 42 2.47 -11.12 -4.06
C MET A 42 1.22 -11.62 -3.36
N TYR A 43 0.06 -11.12 -3.75
CA TYR A 43 -1.22 -11.54 -3.21
C TYR A 43 -1.48 -13.02 -3.46
N TYR A 44 -1.24 -13.49 -4.68
CA TYR A 44 -1.37 -14.91 -5.00
C TYR A 44 -0.31 -15.75 -4.29
N ASP A 45 0.93 -15.26 -4.19
CA ASP A 45 2.00 -15.93 -3.45
C ASP A 45 1.65 -16.06 -1.97
N ALA A 46 0.95 -15.08 -1.40
CA ALA A 46 0.48 -15.12 -0.02
C ALA A 46 -0.52 -16.26 0.22
N PHE A 47 -1.44 -16.47 -0.71
CA PHE A 47 -2.37 -17.61 -0.63
C PHE A 47 -1.64 -18.94 -0.75
N LYS A 48 -0.69 -19.03 -1.67
CA LYS A 48 0.12 -20.22 -1.85
C LYS A 48 0.93 -20.55 -0.59
N GLU A 49 1.53 -19.54 0.04
CA GLU A 49 2.27 -19.70 1.29
C GLU A 49 1.35 -20.22 2.39
N PHE A 50 0.15 -19.66 2.51
CA PHE A 50 -0.82 -20.09 3.51
C PHE A 50 -1.21 -21.56 3.29
N ASP A 51 -1.48 -21.97 2.04
CA ASP A 51 -1.82 -23.33 1.71
C ASP A 51 -0.70 -24.33 2.03
N GLU A 52 0.55 -23.96 1.69
CA GLU A 52 1.69 -24.88 1.81
C GLU A 52 2.30 -24.90 3.21
N LYS A 53 2.32 -23.77 3.89
CA LYS A 53 3.06 -23.59 5.16
C LYS A 53 2.19 -23.19 6.34
N GLY A 54 0.94 -22.82 6.10
CA GLY A 54 0.05 -22.34 7.15
C GLY A 54 0.44 -21.00 7.76
N THR A 55 1.30 -20.21 7.09
CA THR A 55 1.74 -18.91 7.57
C THR A 55 1.20 -17.79 6.70
N ALA A 56 1.09 -16.59 7.26
CA ALA A 56 0.56 -15.43 6.56
C ALA A 56 1.59 -14.28 6.47
N LYS A 57 2.87 -14.60 6.45
CA LYS A 57 3.95 -13.59 6.45
C LYS A 57 3.90 -12.66 5.24
N ILE A 58 3.68 -13.22 4.04
CA ILE A 58 3.60 -12.41 2.82
C ILE A 58 2.39 -11.49 2.89
N MET A 59 1.24 -11.98 3.36
CA MET A 59 0.04 -11.16 3.52
C MET A 59 0.26 -10.04 4.53
N GLU A 60 0.91 -10.34 5.65
CA GLU A 60 1.26 -9.34 6.66
C GLU A 60 2.14 -8.24 6.07
N GLU A 61 3.09 -8.61 5.22
CA GLU A 61 3.95 -7.66 4.51
C GLU A 61 3.15 -6.77 3.55
N ILE A 62 2.24 -7.36 2.77
CA ILE A 62 1.37 -6.62 1.85
C ILE A 62 0.52 -5.60 2.61
N VAL A 63 -0.14 -6.03 3.68
CA VAL A 63 -0.99 -5.16 4.49
C VAL A 63 -0.16 -4.06 5.17
N GLY A 64 1.01 -4.42 5.70
CA GLY A 64 1.91 -3.46 6.33
C GLY A 64 2.38 -2.37 5.37
N LYS A 65 2.75 -2.74 4.15
CA LYS A 65 3.13 -1.77 3.12
C LYS A 65 1.96 -0.87 2.72
N ALA A 66 0.77 -1.45 2.58
CA ALA A 66 -0.43 -0.69 2.22
C ALA A 66 -0.82 0.30 3.33
N LEU A 67 -0.70 -0.10 4.59
CA LEU A 67 -0.93 0.78 5.74
C LEU A 67 0.07 1.94 5.75
N THR A 68 1.35 1.63 5.58
CA THR A 68 2.40 2.65 5.55
C THR A 68 2.14 3.67 4.44
N ASN A 69 1.79 3.19 3.25
CA ASN A 69 1.43 4.05 2.12
C ASN A 69 0.26 4.97 2.47
N SER A 70 -0.78 4.42 3.08
CA SER A 70 -1.97 5.18 3.48
C SER A 70 -1.64 6.24 4.52
N TYR A 71 -0.78 5.94 5.49
CA TYR A 71 -0.36 6.90 6.49
C TYR A 71 0.51 8.01 5.90
N HIS A 72 1.45 7.68 5.02
CA HIS A 72 2.26 8.68 4.33
C HIS A 72 1.38 9.66 3.55
N LYS A 73 0.40 9.14 2.83
CA LYS A 73 -0.55 9.95 2.07
C LYS A 73 -1.35 10.88 2.99
N ARG A 74 -1.93 10.34 4.07
CA ARG A 74 -2.74 11.12 5.01
C ARG A 74 -1.92 12.21 5.69
N LEU A 75 -0.71 11.89 6.14
CA LEU A 75 0.17 12.87 6.78
C LEU A 75 0.49 14.02 5.83
N ALA A 76 0.83 13.72 4.59
CA ALA A 76 1.15 14.75 3.60
C ALA A 76 -0.02 15.72 3.38
N TYR A 77 -1.24 15.18 3.24
CA TYR A 77 -2.42 16.01 3.04
C TYR A 77 -2.83 16.78 4.31
N LEU A 78 -2.76 16.15 5.47
CA LEU A 78 -3.15 16.77 6.74
C LEU A 78 -2.19 17.88 7.17
N GLU A 79 -0.90 17.72 6.89
CA GLU A 79 0.12 18.72 7.24
C GLU A 79 0.19 19.87 6.23
N GLY A 80 -0.64 19.83 5.19
CA GLY A 80 -0.68 20.89 4.19
C GLY A 80 0.54 20.96 3.29
N ALA A 81 1.22 19.83 3.11
CA ALA A 81 2.37 19.76 2.20
C ALA A 81 1.94 20.01 0.76
N HIS A 82 2.85 20.56 -0.05
CA HIS A 82 2.63 20.64 -1.48
C HIS A 82 2.87 19.25 -2.10
N ILE A 83 1.81 18.64 -2.61
CA ILE A 83 1.89 17.30 -3.17
C ILE A 83 2.39 17.36 -4.61
N MET A 84 3.44 16.62 -4.90
CA MET A 84 4.03 16.55 -6.23
C MET A 84 4.49 15.13 -6.56
N THR A 85 4.73 14.87 -7.84
CA THR A 85 5.28 13.58 -8.25
C THR A 85 6.74 13.47 -7.83
N LEU A 86 7.25 12.23 -7.71
CA LEU A 86 8.68 12.05 -7.41
C LEU A 86 9.57 12.61 -8.51
N ALA A 87 9.12 12.60 -9.76
CA ALA A 87 9.86 13.21 -10.87
C ALA A 87 10.01 14.72 -10.66
N GLU A 88 8.93 15.40 -10.30
CA GLU A 88 8.95 16.84 -10.00
C GLU A 88 9.83 17.15 -8.79
N TYR A 89 9.72 16.34 -7.74
CA TYR A 89 10.54 16.50 -6.55
C TYR A 89 12.03 16.34 -6.85
N ALA A 90 12.37 15.30 -7.63
CA ALA A 90 13.76 15.06 -8.05
C ALA A 90 14.34 16.27 -8.81
N LYS A 91 13.55 16.83 -9.71
CA LYS A 91 13.95 18.00 -10.49
C LYS A 91 14.12 19.24 -9.61
N LYS A 92 13.18 19.49 -8.70
CA LYS A 92 13.21 20.64 -7.80
C LYS A 92 14.40 20.58 -6.85
N HIS A 93 14.67 19.44 -6.26
CA HIS A 93 15.71 19.26 -5.24
C HIS A 93 17.04 18.79 -5.84
N LYS A 94 17.13 18.61 -7.17
CA LYS A 94 18.34 18.17 -7.87
C LYS A 94 18.90 16.85 -7.34
N VAL A 95 18.02 15.88 -7.14
CA VAL A 95 18.37 14.53 -6.69
C VAL A 95 18.01 13.51 -7.76
N SER A 96 18.57 12.29 -7.65
CA SER A 96 18.31 11.22 -8.61
C SER A 96 16.88 10.68 -8.48
N HIS A 97 16.13 10.72 -9.58
CA HIS A 97 14.78 10.12 -9.62
C HIS A 97 14.80 8.62 -9.35
N SER A 98 15.78 7.90 -9.92
CA SER A 98 15.94 6.46 -9.70
C SER A 98 16.15 6.12 -8.23
N ASN A 99 16.98 6.89 -7.53
CA ASN A 99 17.22 6.71 -6.10
C ASN A 99 15.95 6.97 -5.29
N LEU A 100 15.18 8.00 -5.66
CA LEU A 100 13.92 8.29 -4.98
C LEU A 100 12.90 7.14 -5.17
N ILE A 101 12.80 6.60 -6.38
CA ILE A 101 11.92 5.46 -6.65
C ILE A 101 12.32 4.24 -5.81
N ASN A 102 13.61 3.95 -5.72
CA ASN A 102 14.10 2.84 -4.91
C ASN A 102 13.79 3.05 -3.42
N LYS A 103 13.98 4.26 -2.92
CA LYS A 103 13.64 4.61 -1.53
C LYS A 103 12.14 4.52 -1.29
N ALA A 104 11.32 4.96 -2.24
CA ALA A 104 9.88 4.88 -2.15
C ALA A 104 9.40 3.42 -2.08
N ASN A 105 9.97 2.56 -2.94
CA ASN A 105 9.64 1.13 -2.92
C ASN A 105 10.02 0.46 -1.60
N ARG A 106 11.10 0.91 -0.95
CA ARG A 106 11.53 0.40 0.36
C ARG A 106 10.85 1.13 1.51
N GLN A 107 10.05 2.14 1.21
CA GLN A 107 9.35 2.98 2.20
C GLN A 107 10.30 3.65 3.21
N THR A 108 11.49 4.02 2.76
CA THR A 108 12.46 4.76 3.56
C THR A 108 12.26 6.27 3.48
N ILE A 109 11.40 6.73 2.59
CA ILE A 109 10.94 8.12 2.50
C ILE A 109 9.41 8.13 2.56
N GLU A 110 8.82 9.27 2.87
CA GLU A 110 7.37 9.41 3.03
C GLU A 110 6.63 9.60 1.69
N ALA A 111 7.09 8.92 0.64
CA ALA A 111 6.39 8.87 -0.63
C ALA A 111 5.23 7.88 -0.56
N PHE A 112 4.23 8.09 -1.40
CA PHE A 112 3.05 7.23 -1.46
C PHE A 112 2.58 7.07 -2.90
N LEU A 113 1.95 5.92 -3.17
CA LEU A 113 1.27 5.67 -4.45
C LEU A 113 -0.15 6.21 -4.37
N GLU A 114 -0.50 7.00 -5.38
CA GLU A 114 -1.87 7.48 -5.56
C GLU A 114 -2.24 7.30 -7.02
N LYS A 115 -3.25 6.49 -7.30
CA LYS A 115 -3.70 6.18 -8.66
C LYS A 115 -2.55 5.69 -9.57
N GLY A 116 -1.66 4.87 -9.01
CA GLY A 116 -0.54 4.29 -9.75
C GLY A 116 0.65 5.22 -9.95
N VAL A 117 0.64 6.41 -9.38
CA VAL A 117 1.72 7.39 -9.51
C VAL A 117 2.36 7.63 -8.15
N TRP A 118 3.69 7.59 -8.08
CA TRP A 118 4.44 7.95 -6.88
C TRP A 118 4.39 9.45 -6.66
N LYS A 119 3.96 9.85 -5.47
CA LYS A 119 3.88 11.24 -5.03
C LYS A 119 4.56 11.41 -3.68
N ILE A 120 4.89 12.64 -3.36
CA ILE A 120 5.50 13.00 -2.09
C ILE A 120 5.03 14.40 -1.69
N GLY A 121 4.93 14.65 -0.39
CA GLY A 121 4.66 15.98 0.13
C GLY A 121 5.94 16.76 0.27
N ASP A 122 5.99 17.96 -0.32
CA ASP A 122 7.10 18.89 -0.18
C ASP A 122 6.73 19.96 0.82
N TYR A 123 7.48 20.07 1.90
CA TYR A 123 7.28 21.04 2.97
C TYR A 123 8.12 22.32 2.77
N LYS A 124 8.97 22.34 1.76
CA LYS A 124 9.80 23.52 1.45
C LYS A 124 9.11 24.37 0.39
N PRO A 125 9.01 25.67 0.61
CA PRO A 125 8.42 26.56 -0.37
C PRO A 125 9.25 26.68 -1.66
#